data_269f84dd600edbcd403986e3f4cda316
#
_entry.id   269f84dd600edbcd403986e3f4cda316
#
_cell.length_a   1.000
_cell.length_b   1.000
_cell.length_c   1.000
_cell.angle_alpha   90.00
_cell.angle_beta   90.00
_cell.angle_gamma   90.00
#
_symmetry.space_group_name_H-M   'P 1'
#
loop_
_entity.id
_entity.type
_entity.pdbx_description
1 polymer ?
#
loop_
_entity_poly.entity_id
_entity_poly.type
_entity_poly.pdbx_seq_one_letter_code
_entity_poly.pdbx_strand_id
1 'polypeptide(L)'
;LDCSTGTHELQFDYANVWEPTADDAPAPESEFEVYFSKNGKETWEKVATCDSINQWWHMKLDLGSPASDNCYIMFKYVLDVDLSGGWDDVPEYASTFLDDVVLPPFYGRTSVPGAATTPSPENGATDVFNEDIVLSWNGVQFAKGYKVYVGTSTTDFLVVPGTEVEGCTYTIPVLDYATTYYWKVVAYNDMGETQNPSVWSFTTLADQTVNTFPWSEGFEGDVFPPLGWKSEKEGYTAWDRSNYNAYDGKKSAYISAGGSNEQGILQTPMFVLPADKDMQVSFYWGNAVPSGLTKSVKETM
;
A
#
# COMPACT_ATOMS: atom_id res chain seq x y z
N LEU A 1 8.69 -15.82 -13.03
CA LEU A 1 9.56 -16.68 -13.87
C LEU A 1 9.20 -16.45 -15.33
N ASP A 2 10.17 -16.09 -16.17
CA ASP A 2 9.99 -16.21 -17.62
C ASP A 2 10.25 -17.68 -17.99
N CYS A 3 9.16 -18.38 -18.24
CA CYS A 3 9.18 -19.80 -18.55
C CYS A 3 9.02 -20.06 -20.07
N SER A 4 9.29 -19.08 -20.92
CA SER A 4 8.98 -19.20 -22.36
C SER A 4 10.01 -19.98 -23.18
N THR A 5 11.23 -20.19 -22.67
CA THR A 5 12.33 -20.88 -23.41
C THR A 5 13.22 -21.72 -22.50
N GLY A 6 13.56 -22.94 -22.92
CA GLY A 6 14.54 -23.81 -22.25
C GLY A 6 13.93 -24.94 -21.42
N THR A 7 14.79 -25.79 -20.81
CA THR A 7 14.38 -26.79 -19.83
C THR A 7 14.18 -26.13 -18.47
N HIS A 8 13.01 -26.34 -17.90
CA HIS A 8 12.61 -25.70 -16.64
C HIS A 8 12.62 -26.73 -15.52
N GLU A 9 13.82 -27.07 -15.06
CA GLU A 9 14.01 -28.01 -13.96
C GLU A 9 13.96 -27.27 -12.62
N LEU A 10 12.97 -27.59 -11.78
CA LEU A 10 12.93 -27.25 -10.38
C LEU A 10 13.68 -28.29 -9.59
N GLN A 11 14.63 -27.88 -8.74
CA GLN A 11 15.31 -28.76 -7.82
C GLN A 11 15.11 -28.29 -6.39
N PHE A 12 14.95 -29.23 -5.47
CA PHE A 12 14.86 -28.94 -4.04
C PHE A 12 15.15 -30.20 -3.22
N ASP A 13 15.61 -29.98 -2.00
CA ASP A 13 15.73 -31.05 -1.00
C ASP A 13 14.56 -30.98 -0.04
N TYR A 14 14.01 -32.14 0.32
CA TYR A 14 12.92 -32.21 1.27
C TYR A 14 13.07 -33.39 2.22
N ALA A 15 12.48 -33.29 3.41
CA ALA A 15 12.32 -34.38 4.35
C ALA A 15 10.97 -34.31 5.06
N ASN A 16 10.23 -35.39 5.03
CA ASN A 16 9.08 -35.55 5.88
C ASN A 16 9.51 -36.31 7.13
N VAL A 17 9.34 -35.71 8.29
CA VAL A 17 9.73 -36.31 9.57
C VAL A 17 8.46 -36.66 10.35
N TRP A 18 8.42 -37.91 10.78
CA TRP A 18 7.36 -38.41 11.60
C TRP A 18 7.96 -39.15 12.81
N GLU A 19 7.51 -38.82 13.99
CA GLU A 19 7.86 -39.50 15.24
C GLU A 19 6.62 -40.20 15.78
N PRO A 20 6.58 -41.54 15.84
CA PRO A 20 5.43 -42.28 16.38
C PRO A 20 5.29 -42.08 17.88
N THR A 21 4.09 -41.91 18.35
CA THR A 21 3.75 -41.81 19.77
C THR A 21 3.69 -43.16 20.48
N ALA A 22 3.64 -44.23 19.69
CA ALA A 22 3.65 -45.62 20.18
C ALA A 22 4.42 -46.51 19.20
N ASP A 23 5.02 -47.61 19.70
CA ASP A 23 5.90 -48.51 18.93
C ASP A 23 5.26 -49.11 17.66
N ASP A 24 3.91 -49.12 17.55
CA ASP A 24 3.19 -49.68 16.40
C ASP A 24 2.24 -48.69 15.74
N ALA A 25 2.34 -47.39 16.03
CA ALA A 25 1.48 -46.38 15.38
C ALA A 25 1.76 -46.29 13.86
N PRO A 26 0.74 -46.40 13.02
CA PRO A 26 0.94 -46.23 11.56
C PRO A 26 1.38 -44.80 11.24
N ALA A 27 2.22 -44.67 10.25
CA ALA A 27 2.56 -43.33 9.71
C ALA A 27 1.28 -42.62 9.26
N PRO A 28 1.10 -41.33 9.58
CA PRO A 28 -0.03 -40.58 9.07
C PRO A 28 0.05 -40.51 7.55
N GLU A 29 -1.10 -40.53 6.90
CA GLU A 29 -1.18 -40.20 5.47
C GLU A 29 -0.90 -38.72 5.30
N SER A 30 0.36 -38.35 5.24
CA SER A 30 0.80 -36.99 4.96
C SER A 30 1.37 -36.91 3.56
N GLU A 31 0.92 -35.93 2.81
CA GLU A 31 1.42 -35.67 1.46
C GLU A 31 2.09 -34.31 1.41
N PHE A 32 3.32 -34.29 0.89
CA PHE A 32 3.95 -33.04 0.49
C PHE A 32 3.85 -32.93 -1.02
N GLU A 33 3.05 -31.98 -1.47
CA GLU A 33 2.68 -31.83 -2.87
C GLU A 33 3.33 -30.58 -3.48
N VAL A 34 3.74 -30.70 -4.74
CA VAL A 34 4.25 -29.58 -5.52
C VAL A 34 3.29 -29.26 -6.65
N TYR A 35 2.89 -28.02 -6.75
CA TYR A 35 2.01 -27.52 -7.79
C TYR A 35 2.71 -26.46 -8.62
N PHE A 36 2.38 -26.43 -9.91
CA PHE A 36 2.84 -25.43 -10.84
C PHE A 36 1.66 -24.71 -11.50
N SER A 37 1.72 -23.38 -11.57
CA SER A 37 0.77 -22.56 -12.30
C SER A 37 1.47 -21.87 -13.46
N LYS A 38 0.90 -22.01 -14.66
CA LYS A 38 1.40 -21.44 -15.92
C LYS A 38 0.69 -20.14 -16.32
N ASN A 39 -0.27 -19.67 -15.55
CA ASN A 39 -1.22 -18.61 -15.94
C ASN A 39 -1.55 -17.63 -14.80
N GLY A 40 -0.58 -17.26 -14.00
CA GLY A 40 -0.78 -16.23 -12.99
C GLY A 40 -1.60 -16.66 -11.78
N LYS A 41 -1.59 -17.94 -11.41
CA LYS A 41 -2.36 -18.56 -10.32
C LYS A 41 -3.85 -18.81 -10.61
N GLU A 42 -4.32 -18.66 -11.85
CA GLU A 42 -5.69 -18.99 -12.23
C GLU A 42 -5.96 -20.49 -12.16
N THR A 43 -4.98 -21.30 -12.56
CA THR A 43 -5.04 -22.76 -12.45
C THR A 43 -3.74 -23.33 -11.89
N TRP A 44 -3.85 -24.45 -11.18
CA TRP A 44 -2.74 -25.17 -10.58
C TRP A 44 -2.74 -26.62 -11.05
N GLU A 45 -1.62 -27.08 -11.51
CA GLU A 45 -1.35 -28.47 -11.87
C GLU A 45 -0.45 -29.11 -10.83
N LYS A 46 -0.87 -30.25 -10.24
CA LYS A 46 -0.01 -31.01 -9.33
C LYS A 46 1.08 -31.67 -10.17
N VAL A 47 2.35 -31.35 -9.92
CA VAL A 47 3.50 -31.83 -10.67
C VAL A 47 4.27 -32.91 -9.93
N ALA A 48 4.15 -32.99 -8.60
CA ALA A 48 4.72 -34.05 -7.80
C ALA A 48 3.98 -34.26 -6.49
N THR A 49 4.09 -35.49 -5.97
CA THR A 49 3.86 -35.84 -4.57
C THR A 49 5.15 -36.41 -4.00
N CYS A 50 5.51 -36.02 -2.81
CA CYS A 50 6.77 -36.32 -2.16
C CYS A 50 6.51 -37.19 -0.92
N ASP A 51 6.70 -38.49 -1.03
CA ASP A 51 6.22 -39.50 -0.07
C ASP A 51 7.32 -40.04 0.88
N SER A 52 8.54 -39.47 0.85
CA SER A 52 9.61 -40.00 1.68
C SER A 52 9.47 -39.63 3.15
N ILE A 53 9.74 -40.59 4.05
CA ILE A 53 9.60 -40.45 5.49
C ILE A 53 10.97 -40.57 6.15
N ASN A 54 11.26 -39.68 7.11
CA ASN A 54 12.43 -39.71 8.00
C ASN A 54 13.81 -39.71 7.29
N GLN A 55 13.89 -39.14 6.10
CA GLN A 55 15.16 -38.93 5.40
C GLN A 55 15.07 -37.75 4.40
N TRP A 56 16.22 -37.18 4.10
CA TRP A 56 16.33 -36.16 3.07
C TRP A 56 16.33 -36.78 1.67
N TRP A 57 15.56 -36.14 0.76
CA TRP A 57 15.51 -36.49 -0.65
C TRP A 57 15.77 -35.30 -1.52
N HIS A 58 16.53 -35.50 -2.58
CA HIS A 58 16.72 -34.51 -3.63
C HIS A 58 15.75 -34.77 -4.77
N MET A 59 14.89 -33.78 -5.04
CA MET A 59 13.89 -33.82 -6.09
C MET A 59 14.31 -32.98 -7.28
N LYS A 60 14.06 -33.51 -8.48
CA LYS A 60 14.21 -32.80 -9.75
C LYS A 60 12.95 -32.96 -10.55
N LEU A 61 12.29 -31.83 -10.87
CA LEU A 61 11.04 -31.80 -11.60
C LEU A 61 11.19 -30.99 -12.88
N ASP A 62 10.89 -31.60 -14.03
CA ASP A 62 10.77 -30.90 -15.29
C ASP A 62 9.36 -30.24 -15.33
N LEU A 63 9.32 -28.93 -15.30
CA LEU A 63 8.09 -28.16 -15.35
C LEU A 63 7.55 -27.97 -16.77
N GLY A 64 8.23 -28.52 -17.76
CA GLY A 64 7.90 -28.35 -19.17
C GLY A 64 8.20 -26.95 -19.70
N SER A 65 7.66 -26.63 -20.85
CA SER A 65 7.81 -25.30 -21.49
C SER A 65 6.50 -24.54 -21.44
N PRO A 66 6.19 -23.82 -20.36
CA PRO A 66 4.98 -23.01 -20.30
C PRO A 66 5.11 -21.77 -21.20
N ALA A 67 4.03 -21.43 -21.88
CA ALA A 67 3.97 -20.29 -22.80
C ALA A 67 3.65 -18.96 -22.09
N SER A 68 3.98 -18.84 -20.80
CA SER A 68 3.63 -17.68 -19.97
C SER A 68 4.82 -17.23 -19.12
N ASP A 69 4.97 -15.93 -18.97
CA ASP A 69 5.89 -15.28 -18.08
C ASP A 69 5.39 -15.16 -16.61
N ASN A 70 4.15 -15.61 -16.37
CA ASN A 70 3.47 -15.59 -15.08
C ASN A 70 3.37 -17.00 -14.46
N CYS A 71 4.50 -17.58 -14.10
CA CYS A 71 4.55 -18.91 -13.52
C CYS A 71 4.78 -18.84 -12.01
N TYR A 72 4.13 -19.77 -11.29
CA TYR A 72 4.25 -19.90 -9.85
C TYR A 72 4.44 -21.35 -9.44
N ILE A 73 5.21 -21.57 -8.39
CA ILE A 73 5.36 -22.86 -7.74
C ILE A 73 4.72 -22.75 -6.37
N MET A 74 3.95 -23.75 -5.99
CA MET A 74 3.37 -23.87 -4.67
C MET A 74 3.77 -25.20 -4.06
N PHE A 75 4.34 -25.13 -2.88
CA PHE A 75 4.58 -26.28 -2.02
C PHE A 75 3.42 -26.37 -1.03
N LYS A 76 2.76 -27.52 -0.99
CA LYS A 76 1.59 -27.76 -0.15
C LYS A 76 1.81 -29.00 0.69
N TYR A 77 1.68 -28.85 1.99
CA TYR A 77 1.66 -29.97 2.92
C TYR A 77 0.20 -30.28 3.30
N VAL A 78 -0.15 -31.54 3.17
CA VAL A 78 -1.47 -32.06 3.55
C VAL A 78 -1.24 -33.14 4.59
N LEU A 79 -1.78 -32.94 5.76
CA LEU A 79 -1.85 -33.94 6.82
C LEU A 79 -3.30 -34.43 6.90
N ASP A 80 -3.51 -35.69 6.52
CA ASP A 80 -4.80 -36.36 6.70
C ASP A 80 -4.72 -37.22 7.97
N VAL A 81 -5.40 -36.78 9.02
CA VAL A 81 -5.46 -37.46 10.30
C VAL A 81 -6.89 -37.86 10.56
N ASP A 82 -7.12 -39.18 10.69
CA ASP A 82 -8.41 -39.67 11.15
C ASP A 82 -8.55 -39.44 12.68
N LEU A 83 -9.34 -38.45 13.02
CA LEU A 83 -9.65 -38.13 14.45
C LEU A 83 -10.81 -38.92 15.02
N SER A 84 -11.35 -39.93 14.32
CA SER A 84 -12.46 -40.73 14.78
C SER A 84 -12.15 -41.55 16.06
N GLY A 85 -10.86 -41.85 16.31
CA GLY A 85 -10.34 -42.53 17.49
C GLY A 85 -10.10 -41.62 18.72
N GLY A 86 -10.17 -40.31 18.58
CA GLY A 86 -9.87 -39.33 19.62
C GLY A 86 -8.48 -38.70 19.46
N TRP A 87 -8.14 -37.78 20.38
CA TRP A 87 -6.86 -37.05 20.33
C TRP A 87 -5.62 -37.88 20.66
N ASP A 88 -5.81 -39.06 21.22
CA ASP A 88 -4.71 -39.93 21.63
C ASP A 88 -4.04 -40.65 20.43
N ASP A 89 -4.69 -40.64 19.26
CA ASP A 89 -4.19 -41.24 18.03
C ASP A 89 -3.50 -40.24 17.08
N VAL A 90 -3.42 -38.94 17.46
CA VAL A 90 -2.73 -37.94 16.65
C VAL A 90 -1.23 -38.09 16.86
N PRO A 91 -0.42 -38.23 15.81
CA PRO A 91 1.03 -38.23 15.94
C PRO A 91 1.49 -36.93 16.58
N GLU A 92 2.35 -37.04 17.58
CA GLU A 92 2.82 -35.89 18.38
C GLU A 92 3.55 -34.87 17.53
N TYR A 93 4.22 -35.33 16.46
CA TYR A 93 4.93 -34.47 15.51
C TYR A 93 4.92 -35.06 14.10
N ALA A 94 4.38 -34.30 13.15
CA ALA A 94 4.60 -34.52 11.73
C ALA A 94 5.09 -33.19 11.13
N SER A 95 6.26 -33.21 10.52
CA SER A 95 6.89 -32.00 9.99
C SER A 95 7.47 -32.25 8.61
N THR A 96 7.35 -31.26 7.74
CA THR A 96 8.03 -31.26 6.44
C THR A 96 9.06 -30.16 6.44
N PHE A 97 10.26 -30.51 6.03
CA PHE A 97 11.37 -29.59 5.83
C PHE A 97 11.61 -29.43 4.32
N LEU A 98 11.91 -28.23 3.91
CA LEU A 98 12.25 -27.86 2.54
C LEU A 98 13.54 -27.06 2.57
N ASP A 99 14.51 -27.44 1.73
CA ASP A 99 15.82 -26.78 1.64
C ASP A 99 16.32 -26.76 0.20
N ASP A 100 17.38 -26.02 -0.06
CA ASP A 100 18.11 -25.93 -1.32
C ASP A 100 17.21 -25.80 -2.56
N VAL A 101 16.16 -24.95 -2.49
CA VAL A 101 15.27 -24.72 -3.62
C VAL A 101 16.01 -23.98 -4.74
N VAL A 102 16.32 -24.71 -5.79
CA VAL A 102 16.95 -24.19 -7.00
C VAL A 102 15.90 -24.04 -8.08
N LEU A 103 15.60 -22.81 -8.42
CA LEU A 103 14.73 -22.51 -9.56
C LEU A 103 15.49 -22.69 -10.87
N PRO A 104 14.77 -23.00 -11.98
CA PRO A 104 15.38 -23.04 -13.30
C PRO A 104 16.18 -21.76 -13.56
N PRO A 105 17.31 -21.83 -14.27
CA PRO A 105 18.07 -20.64 -14.63
C PRO A 105 17.14 -19.65 -15.35
N PHE A 106 17.14 -18.41 -14.86
CA PHE A 106 16.45 -17.33 -15.56
C PHE A 106 17.13 -17.11 -16.90
N TYR A 107 16.49 -17.51 -17.98
CA TYR A 107 16.80 -16.92 -19.26
C TYR A 107 16.28 -15.48 -19.17
N GLY A 108 17.17 -14.53 -19.41
CA GLY A 108 16.93 -13.13 -19.10
C GLY A 108 15.55 -12.66 -19.58
N ARG A 109 14.94 -11.82 -18.81
CA ARG A 109 13.67 -11.18 -19.16
C ARG A 109 13.78 -10.69 -20.59
N THR A 110 12.89 -11.13 -21.47
CA THR A 110 12.91 -10.77 -22.89
C THR A 110 12.09 -9.51 -23.18
N SER A 111 11.44 -8.93 -22.17
CA SER A 111 10.57 -7.78 -22.31
C SER A 111 10.87 -6.65 -21.33
N VAL A 112 10.64 -5.45 -21.79
CA VAL A 112 10.59 -4.25 -20.94
C VAL A 112 9.37 -4.28 -20.01
N PRO A 113 9.38 -3.58 -18.85
CA PRO A 113 8.22 -3.53 -17.96
C PRO A 113 7.00 -2.88 -18.62
N GLY A 114 5.81 -3.29 -18.20
CA GLY A 114 4.56 -2.64 -18.57
C GLY A 114 4.43 -1.22 -18.00
N ALA A 115 3.32 -0.55 -18.28
CA ALA A 115 3.03 0.78 -17.73
C ALA A 115 2.54 0.68 -16.28
N ALA A 116 2.93 1.66 -15.45
CA ALA A 116 2.39 1.83 -14.11
C ALA A 116 0.90 2.22 -14.18
N THR A 117 0.14 1.84 -13.15
CA THR A 117 -1.31 2.06 -13.03
C THR A 117 -1.67 2.61 -11.67
N THR A 118 -2.94 2.97 -11.48
CA THR A 118 -3.51 3.40 -10.20
C THR A 118 -2.74 4.57 -9.58
N PRO A 119 -2.74 5.74 -10.25
CA PRO A 119 -2.03 6.90 -9.76
C PRO A 119 -2.69 7.48 -8.51
N SER A 120 -1.88 7.96 -7.57
CA SER A 120 -2.30 8.87 -6.51
C SER A 120 -1.32 10.06 -6.49
N PRO A 121 -1.80 11.32 -6.56
CA PRO A 121 -3.21 11.73 -6.72
C PRO A 121 -3.87 11.09 -7.94
N GLU A 122 -5.20 10.88 -7.89
CA GLU A 122 -5.97 10.35 -9.02
C GLU A 122 -5.79 11.24 -10.25
N ASN A 123 -5.85 10.62 -11.43
CA ASN A 123 -5.71 11.37 -12.68
C ASN A 123 -6.81 12.41 -12.84
N GLY A 124 -6.42 13.68 -12.97
CA GLY A 124 -7.33 14.81 -13.04
C GLY A 124 -7.78 15.36 -11.67
N ALA A 125 -7.20 14.90 -10.57
CA ALA A 125 -7.51 15.42 -9.23
C ALA A 125 -7.32 16.93 -9.18
N THR A 126 -8.22 17.61 -8.46
CA THR A 126 -8.16 19.06 -8.18
C THR A 126 -7.99 19.31 -6.68
N ASP A 127 -7.65 20.53 -6.33
CA ASP A 127 -7.50 20.98 -4.95
C ASP A 127 -6.47 20.14 -4.14
N VAL A 128 -5.45 19.64 -4.82
CA VAL A 128 -4.32 18.96 -4.20
C VAL A 128 -3.46 19.99 -3.47
N PHE A 129 -3.09 19.74 -2.21
CA PHE A 129 -2.16 20.62 -1.51
C PHE A 129 -0.86 20.75 -2.31
N ASN A 130 -0.23 21.92 -2.28
CA ASN A 130 0.97 22.21 -3.06
C ASN A 130 2.28 21.78 -2.37
N GLU A 131 2.21 21.26 -1.18
CA GLU A 131 3.33 20.77 -0.37
C GLU A 131 3.03 19.36 0.15
N ASP A 132 4.07 18.61 0.52
CA ASP A 132 3.99 17.24 1.03
C ASP A 132 3.25 16.24 0.12
N ILE A 133 3.26 16.52 -1.19
CA ILE A 133 2.58 15.65 -2.16
C ILE A 133 3.37 14.35 -2.33
N VAL A 134 2.74 13.24 -2.03
CA VAL A 134 3.28 11.91 -2.30
C VAL A 134 2.61 11.34 -3.54
N LEU A 135 3.38 11.20 -4.62
CA LEU A 135 2.96 10.40 -5.77
C LEU A 135 3.06 8.93 -5.41
N SER A 136 2.06 8.14 -5.80
CA SER A 136 2.13 6.69 -5.68
C SER A 136 1.46 5.98 -6.86
N TRP A 137 1.86 4.74 -7.11
CA TRP A 137 1.37 3.89 -8.19
C TRP A 137 1.46 2.41 -7.81
N ASN A 138 0.78 1.55 -8.57
CA ASN A 138 0.92 0.11 -8.38
C ASN A 138 2.26 -0.40 -8.91
N GLY A 139 2.84 -1.34 -8.18
CA GLY A 139 4.06 -2.02 -8.61
C GLY A 139 3.90 -2.68 -9.98
N VAL A 140 4.88 -2.46 -10.85
CA VAL A 140 4.91 -3.04 -12.20
C VAL A 140 5.72 -4.32 -12.16
N GLN A 141 5.14 -5.38 -12.70
CA GLN A 141 5.81 -6.67 -12.76
C GLN A 141 7.13 -6.57 -13.56
N PHE A 142 8.17 -7.20 -13.02
CA PHE A 142 9.52 -7.19 -13.57
C PHE A 142 10.24 -5.84 -13.61
N ALA A 143 9.69 -4.80 -13.01
CA ALA A 143 10.44 -3.57 -12.83
C ALA A 143 11.58 -3.77 -11.82
N LYS A 144 12.75 -3.23 -12.15
CA LYS A 144 13.91 -3.12 -11.26
C LYS A 144 13.87 -1.80 -10.48
N GLY A 145 13.25 -0.79 -11.08
CA GLY A 145 13.08 0.53 -10.52
C GLY A 145 12.19 1.38 -11.42
N TYR A 146 12.04 2.63 -11.04
CA TYR A 146 11.17 3.60 -11.72
C TYR A 146 11.86 4.92 -11.89
N LYS A 147 11.53 5.63 -12.96
CA LYS A 147 11.88 7.04 -13.17
C LYS A 147 10.62 7.88 -13.10
N VAL A 148 10.60 8.83 -12.18
CA VAL A 148 9.47 9.74 -11.97
C VAL A 148 9.71 11.05 -12.70
N TYR A 149 8.69 11.50 -13.42
CA TYR A 149 8.71 12.75 -14.18
C TYR A 149 7.53 13.62 -13.78
N VAL A 150 7.77 14.90 -13.49
CA VAL A 150 6.74 15.90 -13.18
C VAL A 150 7.04 17.20 -13.91
N GLY A 151 6.03 17.83 -14.47
CA GLY A 151 6.14 19.12 -15.15
C GLY A 151 4.79 19.82 -15.34
N THR A 152 4.79 20.99 -15.92
CA THR A 152 3.59 21.77 -16.23
C THR A 152 3.05 21.54 -17.64
N SER A 153 3.63 20.59 -18.35
CA SER A 153 3.26 20.19 -19.72
C SER A 153 3.33 18.68 -19.88
N THR A 154 2.56 18.13 -20.80
CA THR A 154 2.59 16.68 -21.12
C THR A 154 3.86 16.23 -21.83
N THR A 155 4.69 17.17 -22.28
CA THR A 155 5.91 16.90 -23.05
C THR A 155 7.18 17.39 -22.35
N ASP A 156 7.04 18.28 -21.38
CA ASP A 156 8.15 18.91 -20.69
C ASP A 156 8.03 18.72 -19.18
N PHE A 157 8.91 17.90 -18.61
CA PHE A 157 8.91 17.47 -17.22
C PHE A 157 10.09 18.06 -16.46
N LEU A 158 10.14 19.39 -16.33
CA LEU A 158 11.27 20.11 -15.73
C LEU A 158 11.23 20.19 -14.19
N VAL A 159 10.09 19.90 -13.56
CA VAL A 159 9.98 19.93 -12.09
C VAL A 159 10.69 18.72 -11.48
N VAL A 160 10.46 17.53 -12.06
CA VAL A 160 11.18 16.29 -11.75
C VAL A 160 11.55 15.65 -13.07
N PRO A 161 12.82 15.69 -13.49
CA PRO A 161 13.23 15.32 -14.85
C PRO A 161 13.64 13.84 -15.00
N GLY A 162 13.01 12.94 -14.26
CA GLY A 162 13.32 11.50 -14.31
C GLY A 162 14.13 11.01 -13.12
N THR A 163 13.72 11.37 -11.92
CA THR A 163 14.36 10.88 -10.69
C THR A 163 14.12 9.38 -10.50
N GLU A 164 15.21 8.65 -10.30
CA GLU A 164 15.15 7.20 -10.08
C GLU A 164 14.73 6.88 -8.64
N VAL A 165 13.82 5.92 -8.50
CA VAL A 165 13.35 5.37 -7.22
C VAL A 165 13.19 3.85 -7.32
N GLU A 166 13.39 3.15 -6.21
CA GLU A 166 13.19 1.69 -6.14
C GLU A 166 11.74 1.33 -5.76
N GLY A 167 11.10 2.16 -4.94
CA GLY A 167 9.72 1.97 -4.48
C GLY A 167 8.67 2.55 -5.42
N CYS A 168 7.42 2.38 -5.06
CA CYS A 168 6.25 2.86 -5.82
C CYS A 168 5.71 4.19 -5.29
N THR A 169 6.56 5.00 -4.67
CA THR A 169 6.20 6.32 -4.13
C THR A 169 7.32 7.33 -4.37
N TYR A 170 6.93 8.60 -4.49
CA TYR A 170 7.85 9.72 -4.60
C TYR A 170 7.25 10.98 -3.98
N THR A 171 7.97 11.64 -3.09
CA THR A 171 7.54 12.93 -2.51
C THR A 171 8.02 14.08 -3.39
N ILE A 172 7.10 14.91 -3.85
CA ILE A 172 7.41 16.08 -4.71
C ILE A 172 7.82 17.24 -3.81
N PRO A 173 8.75 18.11 -4.26
CA PRO A 173 9.01 19.41 -3.61
C PRO A 173 7.77 20.31 -3.68
N VAL A 174 7.79 21.40 -2.91
CA VAL A 174 6.72 22.42 -2.93
C VAL A 174 6.48 22.92 -4.35
N LEU A 175 5.23 22.96 -4.73
CA LEU A 175 4.75 23.37 -6.06
C LEU A 175 4.02 24.71 -6.01
N ASP A 176 3.82 25.34 -7.18
CA ASP A 176 3.03 26.56 -7.31
C ASP A 176 1.54 26.27 -7.07
N TYR A 177 0.82 27.22 -6.48
CA TYR A 177 -0.63 27.17 -6.32
C TYR A 177 -1.38 27.27 -7.65
N ALA A 178 -2.63 26.79 -7.68
CA ALA A 178 -3.55 26.86 -8.83
C ALA A 178 -2.94 26.41 -10.15
N THR A 179 -2.01 25.47 -10.11
CA THR A 179 -1.24 25.04 -11.28
C THR A 179 -1.51 23.58 -11.60
N THR A 180 -1.76 23.28 -12.86
CA THR A 180 -1.91 21.89 -13.31
C THR A 180 -0.53 21.30 -13.60
N TYR A 181 -0.24 20.18 -12.93
CA TYR A 181 0.95 19.38 -13.15
C TYR A 181 0.62 18.09 -13.85
N TYR A 182 1.50 17.70 -14.76
CA TYR A 182 1.48 16.42 -15.44
C TYR A 182 2.61 15.56 -14.92
N TRP A 183 2.36 14.27 -14.75
CA TRP A 183 3.37 13.36 -14.28
C TRP A 183 3.23 11.99 -14.90
N LYS A 184 4.34 11.27 -14.94
CA LYS A 184 4.39 9.89 -15.41
C LYS A 184 5.46 9.11 -14.67
N VAL A 185 5.31 7.79 -14.71
CA VAL A 185 6.29 6.85 -14.19
C VAL A 185 6.73 5.92 -15.30
N VAL A 186 8.03 5.82 -15.48
CA VAL A 186 8.67 4.92 -16.43
C VAL A 186 9.32 3.80 -15.64
N ALA A 187 8.75 2.61 -15.64
CA ALA A 187 9.40 1.44 -15.06
C ALA A 187 10.53 0.97 -15.97
N TYR A 188 11.62 0.46 -15.38
CA TYR A 188 12.74 -0.06 -16.16
C TYR A 188 13.27 -1.37 -15.59
N ASN A 189 13.94 -2.14 -16.45
CA ASN A 189 14.73 -3.31 -16.11
C ASN A 189 15.95 -3.40 -17.04
N ASP A 190 16.68 -4.49 -17.00
CA ASP A 190 17.89 -4.70 -17.81
C ASP A 190 17.60 -4.82 -19.33
N MET A 191 16.32 -5.01 -19.71
CA MET A 191 15.85 -5.02 -21.12
C MET A 191 15.46 -3.64 -21.65
N GLY A 192 15.28 -2.66 -20.77
CA GLY A 192 14.91 -1.31 -21.14
C GLY A 192 13.77 -0.73 -20.30
N GLU A 193 13.14 0.28 -20.86
CA GLU A 193 12.13 1.10 -20.19
C GLU A 193 10.72 0.82 -20.73
N THR A 194 9.70 1.07 -19.89
CA THR A 194 8.29 1.05 -20.30
C THR A 194 8.08 1.85 -21.59
N GLN A 195 7.46 1.22 -22.56
CA GLN A 195 7.03 1.87 -23.77
C GLN A 195 5.66 2.53 -23.55
N ASN A 196 5.52 3.80 -23.98
CA ASN A 196 4.27 4.56 -23.85
C ASN A 196 3.70 4.62 -22.42
N PRO A 197 4.45 5.15 -21.43
CA PRO A 197 3.96 5.30 -20.07
C PRO A 197 2.74 6.22 -20.04
N SER A 198 1.76 5.90 -19.18
CA SER A 198 0.61 6.76 -18.95
C SER A 198 1.05 8.10 -18.37
N VAL A 199 0.48 9.19 -18.88
CA VAL A 199 0.64 10.53 -18.31
C VAL A 199 -0.63 10.88 -17.56
N TRP A 200 -0.45 11.23 -16.30
CA TRP A 200 -1.53 11.66 -15.39
C TRP A 200 -1.39 13.14 -15.06
N SER A 201 -2.43 13.73 -14.51
CA SER A 201 -2.42 15.13 -14.08
C SER A 201 -3.09 15.30 -12.74
N PHE A 202 -2.73 16.38 -12.06
CA PHE A 202 -3.48 16.93 -10.93
C PHE A 202 -3.32 18.47 -10.96
N THR A 203 -4.25 19.17 -10.29
CA THR A 203 -4.18 20.62 -10.14
C THR A 203 -4.04 20.96 -8.67
N THR A 204 -3.05 21.77 -8.36
CA THR A 204 -2.84 22.23 -6.98
C THR A 204 -3.93 23.19 -6.54
N LEU A 205 -4.20 23.19 -5.24
CA LEU A 205 -5.13 24.11 -4.59
C LEU A 205 -4.77 25.56 -4.93
N ALA A 206 -5.80 26.41 -5.09
CA ALA A 206 -5.60 27.85 -5.14
C ALA A 206 -5.00 28.36 -3.82
N ASP A 207 -4.24 29.44 -3.88
CA ASP A 207 -3.66 30.05 -2.67
C ASP A 207 -4.78 30.43 -1.68
N GLN A 208 -4.79 29.77 -0.53
CA GLN A 208 -5.73 29.98 0.55
C GLN A 208 -5.21 30.94 1.63
N THR A 209 -4.11 31.62 1.34
CA THR A 209 -3.52 32.60 2.27
C THR A 209 -4.52 33.68 2.63
N VAL A 210 -4.79 33.82 3.91
CA VAL A 210 -5.69 34.86 4.44
C VAL A 210 -4.93 36.16 4.62
N ASN A 211 -5.28 37.16 3.85
CA ASN A 211 -4.68 38.51 3.88
C ASN A 211 -5.70 39.64 4.11
N THR A 212 -6.98 39.28 4.30
CA THR A 212 -8.08 40.23 4.54
C THR A 212 -8.69 39.94 5.88
N PHE A 213 -8.81 40.97 6.73
CA PHE A 213 -9.31 40.88 8.09
C PHE A 213 -10.44 41.87 8.37
N PRO A 214 -11.44 41.57 9.26
CA PRO A 214 -11.51 40.34 10.05
C PRO A 214 -11.83 39.11 9.20
N TRP A 215 -11.27 37.97 9.56
CA TRP A 215 -11.56 36.67 8.95
C TRP A 215 -12.19 35.74 9.99
N SER A 216 -13.11 34.88 9.56
CA SER A 216 -13.72 33.88 10.43
C SER A 216 -14.06 32.61 9.67
N GLU A 217 -14.00 31.48 10.37
CA GLU A 217 -14.43 30.18 9.88
C GLU A 217 -15.44 29.56 10.85
N GLY A 218 -16.61 29.20 10.34
CA GLY A 218 -17.69 28.57 11.10
C GLY A 218 -17.91 27.11 10.82
N PHE A 219 -17.11 26.52 9.92
CA PHE A 219 -17.22 25.12 9.48
C PHE A 219 -18.56 24.74 8.84
N GLU A 220 -19.31 25.75 8.34
CA GLU A 220 -20.64 25.57 7.74
C GLU A 220 -20.60 24.99 6.32
N GLY A 221 -19.42 24.97 5.65
CA GLY A 221 -19.22 24.46 4.31
C GLY A 221 -19.56 22.96 4.17
N ASP A 222 -19.57 22.44 2.94
CA ASP A 222 -19.89 21.03 2.68
C ASP A 222 -18.67 20.11 2.76
N VAL A 223 -17.47 20.67 2.71
CA VAL A 223 -16.20 19.94 2.81
C VAL A 223 -15.60 20.15 4.20
N PHE A 224 -15.00 19.10 4.77
CA PHE A 224 -14.23 19.19 6.01
C PHE A 224 -12.91 18.40 5.87
N PRO A 225 -11.76 18.94 6.30
CA PRO A 225 -11.62 20.33 6.74
C PRO A 225 -11.89 21.31 5.60
N PRO A 226 -12.20 22.60 5.88
CA PRO A 226 -12.36 23.62 4.83
C PRO A 226 -11.10 23.75 3.98
N LEU A 227 -11.23 24.23 2.74
CA LEU A 227 -10.09 24.41 1.85
C LEU A 227 -9.00 25.28 2.50
N GLY A 228 -7.76 24.85 2.37
CA GLY A 228 -6.60 25.47 3.00
C GLY A 228 -6.33 25.07 4.43
N TRP A 229 -7.28 24.39 5.10
CA TRP A 229 -7.05 23.80 6.40
C TRP A 229 -6.42 22.41 6.26
N LYS A 230 -5.56 22.04 7.21
CA LYS A 230 -5.01 20.68 7.31
C LYS A 230 -5.54 20.01 8.58
N SER A 231 -5.95 18.75 8.46
CA SER A 231 -6.28 17.90 9.60
C SER A 231 -5.31 16.73 9.63
N GLU A 232 -4.51 16.66 10.68
CA GLU A 232 -3.57 15.58 10.91
C GLU A 232 -4.06 14.74 12.09
N LYS A 233 -3.83 13.44 12.02
CA LYS A 233 -4.21 12.50 13.08
C LYS A 233 -2.98 11.75 13.59
N GLU A 234 -2.98 11.51 14.87
CA GLU A 234 -2.08 10.55 15.49
C GLU A 234 -2.94 9.44 16.14
N GLY A 235 -2.68 8.20 15.76
CA GLY A 235 -3.53 7.08 16.13
C GLY A 235 -4.88 7.06 15.38
N TYR A 236 -5.97 6.85 16.10
CA TYR A 236 -7.34 6.80 15.54
C TYR A 236 -8.09 8.12 15.62
N THR A 237 -7.51 9.12 16.29
CA THR A 237 -8.16 10.40 16.59
C THR A 237 -7.89 11.41 15.48
N ALA A 238 -8.95 11.90 14.86
CA ALA A 238 -8.90 12.95 13.84
C ALA A 238 -9.98 13.99 14.12
N TRP A 239 -9.74 15.22 13.66
CA TRP A 239 -10.79 16.25 13.61
C TRP A 239 -11.79 15.87 12.52
N ASP A 240 -13.08 16.10 12.81
CA ASP A 240 -14.19 15.85 11.90
C ASP A 240 -15.24 16.97 12.09
N ARG A 241 -16.31 16.92 11.32
CA ARG A 241 -17.40 17.89 11.38
C ARG A 241 -18.58 17.35 12.17
N SER A 242 -19.03 18.13 13.17
CA SER A 242 -20.31 17.91 13.84
C SER A 242 -21.44 18.65 13.12
N ASN A 243 -22.56 17.97 12.92
CA ASN A 243 -23.80 18.56 12.41
C ASN A 243 -24.84 18.83 13.51
N TYR A 244 -24.46 18.64 14.77
CA TYR A 244 -25.41 18.67 15.90
C TYR A 244 -25.06 19.70 16.97
N ASN A 245 -23.79 20.06 17.07
CA ASN A 245 -23.29 20.89 18.15
C ASN A 245 -22.48 22.04 17.57
N ALA A 246 -23.10 23.21 17.47
CA ALA A 246 -22.44 24.43 17.06
C ALA A 246 -22.70 25.52 18.09
N TYR A 247 -21.77 26.47 18.27
CA TYR A 247 -22.00 27.68 19.05
C TYR A 247 -22.93 28.64 18.29
N ASP A 248 -22.63 28.81 17.01
CA ASP A 248 -23.43 29.57 16.06
C ASP A 248 -23.56 28.73 14.77
N GLY A 249 -24.65 28.95 14.02
CA GLY A 249 -24.89 28.14 12.83
C GLY A 249 -25.39 26.72 13.14
N LYS A 250 -24.98 25.77 12.30
CA LYS A 250 -25.41 24.35 12.36
C LYS A 250 -24.29 23.35 12.52
N LYS A 251 -23.08 23.73 12.19
CA LYS A 251 -21.93 22.83 12.12
C LYS A 251 -20.77 23.37 12.96
N SER A 252 -19.87 22.49 13.36
CA SER A 252 -18.63 22.84 14.05
C SER A 252 -17.54 21.80 13.76
N ALA A 253 -16.28 22.16 13.94
CA ALA A 253 -15.23 21.16 14.05
C ALA A 253 -15.32 20.44 15.41
N TYR A 254 -15.15 19.12 15.42
CA TYR A 254 -15.07 18.36 16.65
C TYR A 254 -13.99 17.30 16.58
N ILE A 255 -13.51 16.90 17.74
CA ILE A 255 -12.58 15.78 17.88
C ILE A 255 -13.07 14.89 19.02
N SER A 256 -12.96 13.58 18.83
CA SER A 256 -13.28 12.58 19.84
C SER A 256 -12.08 11.63 19.98
N ALA A 257 -11.48 11.61 21.15
CA ALA A 257 -10.40 10.67 21.46
C ALA A 257 -10.99 9.31 21.89
N GLY A 258 -10.52 8.24 21.25
CA GLY A 258 -10.92 6.86 21.57
C GLY A 258 -9.97 6.13 22.52
N GLY A 259 -8.81 6.70 22.82
CA GLY A 259 -7.75 6.11 23.63
C GLY A 259 -6.95 7.11 24.44
N SER A 260 -5.93 6.64 25.16
CA SER A 260 -4.99 7.48 25.87
C SER A 260 -3.79 7.84 24.99
N ASN A 261 -3.31 9.08 25.10
CA ASN A 261 -2.18 9.63 24.33
C ASN A 261 -2.45 9.81 22.82
N GLU A 262 -3.70 9.96 22.42
CA GLU A 262 -4.05 10.30 21.04
C GLU A 262 -4.17 11.82 20.90
N GLN A 263 -3.75 12.35 19.77
CA GLN A 263 -3.91 13.76 19.43
C GLN A 263 -4.32 13.93 17.97
N GLY A 264 -5.09 14.98 17.71
CA GLY A 264 -5.43 15.41 16.38
C GLY A 264 -5.12 16.89 16.23
N ILE A 265 -4.51 17.25 15.12
CA ILE A 265 -4.14 18.62 14.80
C ILE A 265 -5.09 19.13 13.73
N LEU A 266 -5.64 20.33 13.95
CA LEU A 266 -6.38 21.08 12.95
C LEU A 266 -5.67 22.42 12.73
N GLN A 267 -5.03 22.55 11.58
CA GLN A 267 -4.22 23.71 11.24
C GLN A 267 -4.99 24.63 10.28
N THR A 268 -4.97 25.93 10.59
CA THR A 268 -5.56 26.99 9.75
C THR A 268 -4.78 27.20 8.46
N PRO A 269 -5.34 27.85 7.44
CA PRO A 269 -4.57 28.45 6.36
C PRO A 269 -3.51 29.43 6.89
N MET A 270 -2.53 29.75 6.07
CA MET A 270 -1.52 30.76 6.39
C MET A 270 -2.16 32.15 6.47
N PHE A 271 -1.77 32.92 7.46
CA PHE A 271 -2.15 34.32 7.59
C PHE A 271 -0.99 35.24 7.22
N VAL A 272 -1.25 36.21 6.33
CA VAL A 272 -0.32 37.32 6.10
C VAL A 272 -0.81 38.54 6.89
N LEU A 273 -0.11 38.81 7.96
CA LEU A 273 -0.49 39.88 8.89
C LEU A 273 0.00 41.25 8.40
N PRO A 274 -0.80 42.31 8.52
CA PRO A 274 -0.31 43.68 8.31
C PRO A 274 0.81 43.99 9.30
N ALA A 275 1.90 44.60 8.80
CA ALA A 275 3.15 44.79 9.56
C ALA A 275 3.01 45.65 10.84
N ASP A 276 1.97 46.46 10.95
CA ASP A 276 1.81 47.48 12.00
C ASP A 276 0.57 47.24 12.89
N LYS A 277 0.04 45.99 12.93
CA LYS A 277 -1.17 45.70 13.68
C LYS A 277 -1.03 44.48 14.56
N ASP A 278 -1.55 44.59 15.77
CA ASP A 278 -1.74 43.44 16.63
C ASP A 278 -2.87 42.56 16.11
N MET A 279 -2.71 41.26 16.19
CA MET A 279 -3.73 40.30 15.85
C MET A 279 -4.39 39.76 17.11
N GLN A 280 -5.72 39.68 17.08
CA GLN A 280 -6.52 39.01 18.10
C GLN A 280 -7.17 37.77 17.50
N VAL A 281 -6.94 36.62 18.11
CA VAL A 281 -7.64 35.37 17.76
C VAL A 281 -8.69 35.10 18.82
N SER A 282 -9.91 34.80 18.41
CA SER A 282 -10.97 34.38 19.32
C SER A 282 -11.69 33.15 18.77
N PHE A 283 -12.00 32.20 19.63
CA PHE A 283 -12.73 31.00 19.27
C PHE A 283 -13.66 30.57 20.40
N TYR A 284 -14.66 29.79 20.05
CA TYR A 284 -15.57 29.13 20.99
C TYR A 284 -15.25 27.64 21.03
N TRP A 285 -15.19 27.10 22.21
CA TRP A 285 -14.96 25.68 22.40
C TRP A 285 -15.87 25.10 23.49
N GLY A 286 -16.12 23.82 23.48
CA GLY A 286 -16.91 23.14 24.49
C GLY A 286 -16.57 21.66 24.56
N ASN A 287 -16.66 21.09 25.75
CA ASN A 287 -16.53 19.67 25.96
C ASN A 287 -17.91 19.02 26.03
N ALA A 288 -18.12 17.96 25.24
CA ALA A 288 -19.27 17.10 25.38
C ALA A 288 -19.05 16.14 26.56
N VAL A 289 -19.93 16.19 27.55
CA VAL A 289 -20.01 15.20 28.64
C VAL A 289 -21.28 14.36 28.45
N PRO A 290 -21.36 13.13 29.00
CA PRO A 290 -22.51 12.23 28.79
C PRO A 290 -23.89 12.85 29.15
N SER A 291 -23.94 13.95 29.88
CA SER A 291 -25.16 14.66 30.28
C SER A 291 -25.51 15.86 29.39
N GLY A 292 -24.77 16.12 28.31
CA GLY A 292 -25.00 17.26 27.39
C GLY A 292 -23.81 18.23 27.32
N LEU A 293 -23.82 19.14 26.34
CA LEU A 293 -22.81 20.18 26.19
C LEU A 293 -22.91 21.20 27.34
N THR A 294 -21.80 21.39 28.06
CA THR A 294 -21.64 22.60 28.85
C THR A 294 -21.18 23.72 27.94
N LYS A 295 -21.95 24.79 27.84
CA LYS A 295 -21.65 25.97 27.02
C LYS A 295 -20.30 26.59 27.46
N SER A 296 -19.44 26.60 26.61
CA SER A 296 -18.23 27.28 26.16
C SER A 296 -17.78 28.55 26.85
N VAL A 297 -16.50 28.67 26.96
CA VAL A 297 -15.74 29.87 27.27
C VAL A 297 -15.26 30.49 25.95
N LYS A 298 -15.43 31.80 25.78
CA LYS A 298 -14.70 32.55 24.76
C LYS A 298 -13.31 32.78 25.28
N GLU A 299 -12.31 32.15 24.68
CA GLU A 299 -10.92 32.50 24.92
C GLU A 299 -10.44 33.50 23.87
N THR A 300 -9.70 34.49 24.32
CA THR A 300 -9.08 35.51 23.47
C THR A 300 -7.62 35.53 23.82
N MET A 301 -6.79 35.25 22.86
CA MET A 301 -5.33 35.37 22.94
C MET A 301 -4.85 36.55 22.13
#